data_68351291b4b76656181e3fbd51e516a2
#
_entry.id   68351291b4b76656181e3fbd51e516a2
#
_cell.length_a   1.000
_cell.length_b   1.000
_cell.length_c   1.000
_cell.angle_alpha   90.00
_cell.angle_beta   90.00
_cell.angle_gamma   90.00
#
_symmetry.space_group_name_H-M   'P 1'
#
loop_
_entity.id
_entity.type
_entity.pdbx_description
1 polymer ?
#
loop_
_entity_poly.entity_id
_entity_poly.type
_entity_poly.pdbx_seq_one_letter_code
_entity_poly.pdbx_strand_id
1 'polypeptide(L)'
;MRGPINAIKQGLKPHLFYLAVLGLITLLAGFPLFQFRIFFGHDSLAYLPRSIEFYEGLRYGTVFPRWAPDFAYGYGQPTVNFNPPVVYYLTAFFHVIGFSFLGAQNVALFAILVLAGLGMYLLAGQVFGPRGGLVSSVAYLFAPYLLVNLYVRYALADFSAFAFIPFAFWGLYRYTTAGGYWRLFIGALATALLVLSSSSVSLITFPALLLL
;
A
#
# COMPACT_ATOMS: atom_id res chain seq x y z
N MET A 1 1.68 36.47 -25.31
CA MET A 1 2.41 35.21 -25.05
C MET A 1 2.24 34.85 -23.59
N ARG A 2 1.51 33.80 -23.25
CA ARG A 2 1.35 33.34 -21.87
C ARG A 2 2.61 32.52 -21.54
N GLY A 3 3.39 32.96 -20.55
CA GLY A 3 4.67 32.32 -20.19
C GLY A 3 4.50 30.84 -19.75
N PRO A 4 5.55 30.02 -19.82
CA PRO A 4 5.52 28.58 -19.54
C PRO A 4 4.99 28.23 -18.14
N ILE A 5 5.15 29.12 -17.17
CA ILE A 5 4.64 28.98 -15.79
C ILE A 5 3.10 28.98 -15.75
N ASN A 6 2.43 29.74 -16.63
CA ASN A 6 0.97 29.78 -16.68
C ASN A 6 0.37 28.52 -17.35
N ALA A 7 1.07 27.92 -18.29
CA ALA A 7 0.66 26.66 -18.93
C ALA A 7 0.75 25.49 -17.93
N ILE A 8 1.82 25.43 -17.11
CA ILE A 8 1.97 24.44 -16.04
C ILE A 8 0.85 24.59 -14.99
N LYS A 9 0.56 25.82 -14.56
CA LYS A 9 -0.51 26.10 -13.57
C LYS A 9 -1.92 25.74 -14.10
N GLN A 10 -2.17 25.91 -15.40
CA GLN A 10 -3.47 25.54 -16.00
C GLN A 10 -3.63 24.03 -16.15
N GLY A 11 -2.55 23.28 -16.38
CA GLY A 11 -2.59 21.81 -16.40
C GLY A 11 -2.71 21.17 -15.01
N LEU A 12 -2.20 21.84 -13.94
CA LEU A 12 -2.24 21.30 -12.58
C LEU A 12 -3.61 21.48 -11.88
N LYS A 13 -4.35 22.56 -12.19
CA LYS A 13 -5.61 22.89 -11.51
C LYS A 13 -6.65 21.76 -11.52
N PRO A 14 -6.95 21.12 -12.68
CA PRO A 14 -7.91 20.02 -12.67
C PRO A 14 -7.44 18.81 -11.87
N HIS A 15 -6.14 18.47 -11.93
CA HIS A 15 -5.59 17.37 -11.14
C HIS A 15 -5.70 17.61 -9.64
N LEU A 16 -5.42 18.83 -9.17
CA LEU A 16 -5.49 19.19 -7.76
C LEU A 16 -6.90 19.02 -7.20
N PHE A 17 -7.92 19.43 -7.95
CA PHE A 17 -9.32 19.22 -7.56
C PHE A 17 -9.64 17.71 -7.42
N TYR A 18 -9.29 16.89 -8.41
CA TYR A 18 -9.56 15.46 -8.36
C TYR A 18 -8.77 14.74 -7.25
N LEU A 19 -7.54 15.16 -6.97
CA LEU A 19 -6.75 14.64 -5.87
C LEU A 19 -7.34 15.02 -4.50
N ALA A 20 -7.87 16.24 -4.36
CA ALA A 20 -8.56 16.65 -3.13
C ALA A 20 -9.84 15.83 -2.90
N VAL A 21 -10.63 15.60 -3.96
CA VAL A 21 -11.81 14.73 -3.90
C VAL A 21 -11.43 13.29 -3.56
N LEU A 22 -10.38 12.75 -4.20
CA LEU A 22 -9.85 11.41 -3.89
C LEU A 22 -9.40 11.32 -2.44
N GLY A 23 -8.69 12.34 -1.93
CA GLY A 23 -8.27 12.40 -0.53
C GLY A 23 -9.46 12.34 0.43
N LEU A 24 -10.52 13.10 0.17
CA LEU A 24 -11.76 13.05 0.97
C LEU A 24 -12.41 11.66 0.93
N ILE A 25 -12.50 11.06 -0.25
CA ILE A 25 -13.07 9.72 -0.42
C ILE A 25 -12.22 8.66 0.30
N THR A 26 -10.89 8.76 0.22
CA THR A 26 -9.97 7.87 0.94
C THR A 26 -10.10 8.02 2.45
N LEU A 27 -10.27 9.26 2.95
CA LEU A 27 -10.58 9.52 4.35
C LEU A 27 -11.89 8.86 4.80
N LEU A 28 -12.92 8.93 3.97
CA LEU A 28 -14.20 8.26 4.25
C LEU A 28 -14.04 6.73 4.28
N ALA A 29 -13.36 6.16 3.28
CA ALA A 29 -13.10 4.71 3.22
C ALA A 29 -12.24 4.23 4.40
N GLY A 30 -11.25 5.03 4.83
CA GLY A 30 -10.34 4.73 5.93
C GLY A 30 -10.81 5.22 7.29
N PHE A 31 -11.97 5.88 7.40
CA PHE A 31 -12.44 6.48 8.64
C PHE A 31 -12.45 5.52 9.85
N PRO A 32 -12.84 4.23 9.72
CA PRO A 32 -12.80 3.30 10.84
C PRO A 32 -11.40 3.11 11.44
N LEU A 33 -10.32 3.27 10.66
CA LEU A 33 -8.93 3.13 11.13
C LEU A 33 -8.56 4.19 12.18
N PHE A 34 -9.16 5.38 12.13
CA PHE A 34 -8.94 6.47 13.09
C PHE A 34 -9.58 6.24 14.45
N GLN A 35 -10.38 5.19 14.59
CA GLN A 35 -10.90 4.79 15.89
C GLN A 35 -9.87 4.05 16.74
N PHE A 36 -8.68 3.75 16.17
CA PHE A 36 -7.57 3.04 16.80
C PHE A 36 -8.02 1.76 17.52
N ARG A 37 -8.90 1.01 16.87
CA ARG A 37 -9.43 -0.28 17.34
C ARG A 37 -8.81 -1.42 16.57
N ILE A 38 -8.72 -2.58 17.20
CA ILE A 38 -8.47 -3.84 16.52
C ILE A 38 -9.78 -4.26 15.84
N PHE A 39 -9.74 -4.44 14.54
CA PHE A 39 -10.86 -5.06 13.82
C PHE A 39 -10.79 -6.57 14.07
N PHE A 40 -11.85 -7.13 14.67
CA PHE A 40 -11.94 -8.57 14.91
C PHE A 40 -12.20 -9.30 13.59
N GLY A 41 -11.13 -9.47 12.80
CA GLY A 41 -11.10 -10.26 11.59
C GLY A 41 -10.43 -11.61 11.82
N HIS A 42 -10.35 -12.43 10.77
CA HIS A 42 -9.80 -13.78 10.87
C HIS A 42 -8.33 -13.78 11.37
N ASP A 43 -7.51 -12.85 10.88
CA ASP A 43 -6.07 -12.80 11.18
C ASP A 43 -5.68 -11.67 12.15
N SER A 44 -6.65 -10.93 12.70
CA SER A 44 -6.41 -9.69 13.46
C SER A 44 -5.55 -9.90 14.71
N LEU A 45 -5.76 -10.97 15.44
CA LEU A 45 -5.02 -11.27 16.66
C LEU A 45 -3.55 -11.62 16.41
N ALA A 46 -3.20 -11.97 15.17
CA ALA A 46 -1.84 -12.36 14.82
C ALA A 46 -0.96 -11.17 14.39
N TYR A 47 -1.53 -10.17 13.70
CA TYR A 47 -0.72 -9.11 13.11
C TYR A 47 -0.06 -8.17 14.12
N LEU A 48 -0.77 -7.78 15.16
CA LEU A 48 -0.21 -6.85 16.16
C LEU A 48 0.96 -7.47 16.95
N PRO A 49 0.84 -8.68 17.52
CA PRO A 49 1.97 -9.34 18.16
C PRO A 49 3.16 -9.55 17.20
N ARG A 50 2.90 -9.96 15.96
CA ARG A 50 3.97 -10.12 14.95
C ARG A 50 4.68 -8.79 14.64
N SER A 51 3.95 -7.67 14.62
CA SER A 51 4.55 -6.35 14.41
C SER A 51 5.44 -5.94 15.58
N ILE A 52 5.09 -6.30 16.82
CA ILE A 52 5.88 -6.04 18.01
C ILE A 52 7.18 -6.85 17.95
N GLU A 53 7.08 -8.16 17.75
CA GLU A 53 8.24 -9.06 17.61
C GLU A 53 9.18 -8.62 16.47
N PHE A 54 8.61 -8.21 15.35
CA PHE A 54 9.39 -7.71 14.22
C PHE A 54 10.15 -6.44 14.60
N TYR A 55 9.50 -5.50 15.27
CA TYR A 55 10.12 -4.26 15.73
C TYR A 55 11.24 -4.53 16.75
N GLU A 56 11.01 -5.41 17.72
CA GLU A 56 12.07 -5.78 18.67
C GLU A 56 13.28 -6.40 17.96
N GLY A 57 13.08 -7.26 16.97
CA GLY A 57 14.15 -7.77 16.13
C GLY A 57 14.94 -6.68 15.42
N LEU A 58 14.27 -5.64 14.91
CA LEU A 58 14.93 -4.46 14.32
C LEU A 58 15.77 -3.69 15.35
N ARG A 59 15.25 -3.51 16.57
CA ARG A 59 15.99 -2.85 17.68
C ARG A 59 17.28 -3.58 18.06
N TYR A 60 17.29 -4.91 17.95
CA TYR A 60 18.50 -5.73 18.17
C TYR A 60 19.42 -5.77 16.95
N GLY A 61 19.19 -4.94 15.93
CA GLY A 61 20.07 -4.79 14.76
C GLY A 61 19.83 -5.81 13.65
N THR A 62 18.78 -6.63 13.74
CA THR A 62 18.43 -7.57 12.68
C THR A 62 17.62 -6.83 11.59
N VAL A 63 18.20 -6.59 10.42
CA VAL A 63 17.53 -5.87 9.32
C VAL A 63 16.25 -6.58 8.85
N PHE A 64 16.27 -7.91 8.82
CA PHE A 64 15.11 -8.73 8.46
C PHE A 64 14.85 -9.78 9.56
N PRO A 65 14.11 -9.43 10.63
CA PRO A 65 13.76 -10.37 11.69
C PRO A 65 12.92 -11.52 11.14
N ARG A 66 13.43 -12.74 11.29
CA ARG A 66 12.72 -13.96 10.82
C ARG A 66 12.15 -14.80 11.95
N TRP A 67 12.69 -14.61 13.15
CA TRP A 67 12.38 -15.36 14.35
C TRP A 67 11.65 -14.47 15.36
N ALA A 68 10.52 -14.94 15.87
CA ALA A 68 9.77 -14.31 16.94
C ALA A 68 10.02 -15.10 18.25
N PRO A 69 10.91 -14.64 19.13
CA PRO A 69 11.37 -15.42 20.30
C PRO A 69 10.27 -15.66 21.33
N ASP A 70 9.34 -14.73 21.52
CA ASP A 70 8.30 -14.81 22.56
C ASP A 70 7.09 -15.67 22.14
N PHE A 71 7.04 -16.08 20.86
CA PHE A 71 5.94 -16.90 20.37
C PHE A 71 6.10 -18.36 20.83
N ALA A 72 5.02 -19.13 20.70
CA ALA A 72 4.97 -20.53 21.11
C ALA A 72 5.44 -20.75 22.56
N TYR A 73 4.89 -19.95 23.49
CA TYR A 73 5.21 -20.02 24.92
C TYR A 73 6.69 -19.79 25.26
N GLY A 74 7.39 -18.97 24.45
CA GLY A 74 8.82 -18.68 24.62
C GLY A 74 9.76 -19.65 23.91
N TYR A 75 9.23 -20.65 23.20
CA TYR A 75 10.07 -21.52 22.36
C TYR A 75 10.47 -20.86 21.03
N GLY A 76 9.81 -19.78 20.66
CA GLY A 76 10.04 -19.04 19.44
C GLY A 76 9.37 -19.66 18.21
N GLN A 77 9.17 -18.82 17.19
CA GLN A 77 8.54 -19.25 15.93
C GLN A 77 9.12 -18.50 14.74
N PRO A 78 9.37 -19.16 13.58
CA PRO A 78 9.87 -18.51 12.36
C PRO A 78 8.74 -17.78 11.59
N THR A 79 8.00 -16.92 12.27
CA THR A 79 6.75 -16.32 11.79
C THR A 79 6.94 -15.50 10.53
N VAL A 80 8.00 -14.69 10.46
CA VAL A 80 8.20 -13.75 9.34
C VAL A 80 8.76 -14.44 8.09
N ASN A 81 9.21 -15.68 8.17
CA ASN A 81 9.55 -16.46 6.97
C ASN A 81 8.32 -16.74 6.09
N PHE A 82 7.14 -16.79 6.68
CA PHE A 82 5.87 -17.11 6.00
C PHE A 82 4.95 -15.91 5.86
N ASN A 83 5.31 -14.77 6.47
CA ASN A 83 4.52 -13.55 6.45
C ASN A 83 5.30 -12.42 5.79
N PRO A 84 4.80 -11.86 4.68
CA PRO A 84 5.46 -10.76 3.98
C PRO A 84 5.68 -9.53 4.87
N PRO A 85 6.85 -8.87 4.80
CA PRO A 85 7.31 -7.94 5.83
C PRO A 85 6.82 -6.49 5.68
N VAL A 86 6.24 -6.09 4.56
CA VAL A 86 5.95 -4.66 4.25
C VAL A 86 5.09 -4.00 5.33
N VAL A 87 4.03 -4.67 5.78
CA VAL A 87 3.15 -4.11 6.84
C VAL A 87 3.92 -3.94 8.15
N TYR A 88 4.80 -4.88 8.49
CA TYR A 88 5.59 -4.81 9.73
C TYR A 88 6.62 -3.68 9.69
N TYR A 89 7.31 -3.46 8.56
CA TYR A 89 8.19 -2.31 8.39
C TYR A 89 7.44 -0.98 8.50
N LEU A 90 6.27 -0.86 7.86
CA LEU A 90 5.46 0.35 7.94
C LEU A 90 4.96 0.60 9.37
N THR A 91 4.51 -0.45 10.06
CA THR A 91 4.10 -0.35 11.46
C THR A 91 5.27 0.07 12.35
N ALA A 92 6.45 -0.55 12.19
CA ALA A 92 7.67 -0.18 12.92
C ALA A 92 8.07 1.28 12.66
N PHE A 93 8.02 1.72 11.40
CA PHE A 93 8.32 3.11 11.01
C PHE A 93 7.40 4.11 11.74
N PHE A 94 6.10 3.90 11.73
CA PHE A 94 5.17 4.79 12.42
C PHE A 94 5.29 4.70 13.93
N HIS A 95 5.64 3.52 14.47
CA HIS A 95 5.91 3.38 15.91
C HIS A 95 7.14 4.19 16.34
N VAL A 96 8.21 4.20 15.58
CA VAL A 96 9.42 5.01 15.85
C VAL A 96 9.10 6.51 15.82
N ILE A 97 8.13 6.97 15.03
CA ILE A 97 7.69 8.37 14.99
C ILE A 97 6.89 8.76 16.25
N GLY A 98 6.46 7.78 17.06
CA GLY A 98 5.79 8.04 18.35
C GLY A 98 4.36 7.53 18.47
N PHE A 99 3.82 6.81 17.48
CA PHE A 99 2.51 6.17 17.62
C PHE A 99 2.61 4.92 18.50
N SER A 100 1.54 4.60 19.24
CA SER A 100 1.39 3.27 19.85
C SER A 100 1.41 2.19 18.76
N PHE A 101 1.76 0.94 19.08
CA PHE A 101 1.78 -0.13 18.06
C PHE A 101 0.47 -0.26 17.29
N LEU A 102 -0.67 -0.20 18.00
CA LEU A 102 -1.99 -0.22 17.37
C LEU A 102 -2.23 1.02 16.49
N GLY A 103 -1.86 2.20 16.99
CA GLY A 103 -1.94 3.45 16.22
C GLY A 103 -1.06 3.41 14.99
N ALA A 104 0.19 2.95 15.13
CA ALA A 104 1.15 2.80 14.04
C ALA A 104 0.63 1.86 12.95
N GLN A 105 0.04 0.73 13.34
CA GLN A 105 -0.55 -0.22 12.40
C GLN A 105 -1.73 0.40 11.65
N ASN A 106 -2.63 1.07 12.32
CA ASN A 106 -3.78 1.73 11.67
C ASN A 106 -3.35 2.87 10.74
N VAL A 107 -2.35 3.66 11.12
CA VAL A 107 -1.76 4.70 10.26
C VAL A 107 -1.07 4.07 9.05
N ALA A 108 -0.34 2.98 9.22
CA ALA A 108 0.26 2.22 8.12
C ALA A 108 -0.79 1.72 7.13
N LEU A 109 -1.90 1.16 7.62
CA LEU A 109 -3.01 0.70 6.78
C LEU A 109 -3.68 1.85 6.03
N PHE A 110 -3.85 3.01 6.68
CA PHE A 110 -4.37 4.19 6.01
C PHE A 110 -3.41 4.70 4.92
N ALA A 111 -2.10 4.71 5.17
CA ALA A 111 -1.11 5.07 4.16
C ALA A 111 -1.14 4.12 2.95
N ILE A 112 -1.30 2.81 3.17
CA ILE A 112 -1.50 1.80 2.11
C ILE A 112 -2.77 2.10 1.31
N LEU A 113 -3.87 2.46 1.97
CA LEU A 113 -5.13 2.81 1.31
C LEU A 113 -4.97 4.06 0.43
N VAL A 114 -4.26 5.09 0.92
CA VAL A 114 -3.92 6.29 0.15
C VAL A 114 -3.09 5.93 -1.08
N LEU A 115 -2.07 5.09 -0.93
CA LEU A 115 -1.24 4.63 -2.05
C LEU A 115 -2.07 3.86 -3.08
N ALA A 116 -2.99 2.98 -2.65
CA ALA A 116 -3.88 2.24 -3.54
C ALA A 116 -4.72 3.18 -4.42
N GLY A 117 -5.35 4.19 -3.80
CA GLY A 117 -6.12 5.20 -4.52
C GLY A 117 -5.28 6.04 -5.48
N LEU A 118 -4.12 6.53 -5.02
CA LEU A 118 -3.20 7.32 -5.84
C LEU A 118 -2.63 6.52 -7.02
N GLY A 119 -2.22 5.27 -6.79
CA GLY A 119 -1.70 4.40 -7.83
C GLY A 119 -2.74 4.18 -8.93
N MET A 120 -3.99 3.90 -8.56
CA MET A 120 -5.07 3.71 -9.51
C MET A 120 -5.46 4.99 -10.24
N TYR A 121 -5.40 6.15 -9.57
CA TYR A 121 -5.58 7.45 -10.19
C TYR A 121 -4.54 7.72 -11.27
N LEU A 122 -3.29 7.42 -10.98
CA LEU A 122 -2.18 7.59 -11.93
C LEU A 122 -2.31 6.63 -13.12
N LEU A 123 -2.60 5.37 -12.87
CA LEU A 123 -2.74 4.35 -13.91
C LEU A 123 -3.91 4.67 -14.85
N ALA A 124 -5.11 4.76 -14.32
CA ALA A 124 -6.30 4.98 -15.12
C ALA A 124 -6.35 6.40 -15.73
N GLY A 125 -5.76 7.36 -15.02
CA GLY A 125 -5.64 8.74 -15.52
C GLY A 125 -4.81 8.88 -16.78
N GLN A 126 -3.88 7.94 -17.05
CA GLN A 126 -3.12 7.91 -18.30
C GLN A 126 -4.00 7.56 -19.52
N VAL A 127 -4.97 6.69 -19.32
CA VAL A 127 -5.83 6.17 -20.41
C VAL A 127 -7.09 7.01 -20.56
N PHE A 128 -7.72 7.36 -19.44
CA PHE A 128 -9.06 7.96 -19.41
C PHE A 128 -9.07 9.44 -18.95
N GLY A 129 -7.89 10.03 -18.74
CA GLY A 129 -7.77 11.40 -18.21
C GLY A 129 -8.13 11.51 -16.72
N PRO A 130 -8.06 12.74 -16.14
CA PRO A 130 -8.20 12.95 -14.69
C PRO A 130 -9.55 12.51 -14.11
N ARG A 131 -10.63 12.65 -14.87
CA ARG A 131 -11.99 12.20 -14.46
C ARG A 131 -12.05 10.67 -14.39
N GLY A 132 -11.55 9.99 -15.44
CA GLY A 132 -11.48 8.54 -15.47
C GLY A 132 -10.56 8.00 -14.35
N GLY A 133 -9.44 8.67 -14.08
CA GLY A 133 -8.57 8.36 -12.95
C GLY A 133 -9.31 8.40 -11.62
N LEU A 134 -10.09 9.46 -11.34
CA LEU A 134 -10.88 9.56 -10.10
C LEU A 134 -11.92 8.44 -10.01
N VAL A 135 -12.72 8.23 -11.05
CA VAL A 135 -13.78 7.19 -11.04
C VAL A 135 -13.17 5.80 -10.80
N SER A 136 -12.09 5.49 -11.50
CA SER A 136 -11.39 4.20 -11.33
C SER A 136 -10.81 4.04 -9.93
N SER A 137 -10.27 5.12 -9.34
CA SER A 137 -9.74 5.09 -7.97
C SER A 137 -10.85 4.84 -6.95
N VAL A 138 -12.00 5.48 -7.11
CA VAL A 138 -13.16 5.25 -6.23
C VAL A 138 -13.62 3.80 -6.35
N ALA A 139 -13.79 3.30 -7.58
CA ALA A 139 -14.17 1.90 -7.80
C ALA A 139 -13.15 0.92 -7.18
N TYR A 140 -11.86 1.24 -7.26
CA TYR A 140 -10.79 0.41 -6.69
C TYR A 140 -10.80 0.42 -5.17
N LEU A 141 -10.89 1.60 -4.53
CA LEU A 141 -10.93 1.75 -3.08
C LEU A 141 -12.16 1.06 -2.45
N PHE A 142 -13.29 1.09 -3.15
CA PHE A 142 -14.52 0.43 -2.70
C PHE A 142 -14.73 -0.96 -3.30
N ALA A 143 -13.70 -1.52 -3.98
CA ALA A 143 -13.77 -2.91 -4.44
C ALA A 143 -14.00 -3.83 -3.22
N PRO A 144 -15.02 -4.71 -3.27
CA PRO A 144 -15.38 -5.56 -2.13
C PRO A 144 -14.20 -6.35 -1.60
N TYR A 145 -13.35 -6.88 -2.46
CA TYR A 145 -12.19 -7.67 -2.05
C TYR A 145 -11.14 -6.84 -1.28
N LEU A 146 -10.93 -5.58 -1.66
CA LEU A 146 -10.00 -4.68 -0.95
C LEU A 146 -10.51 -4.39 0.48
N LEU A 147 -11.79 -4.00 0.60
CA LEU A 147 -12.39 -3.69 1.91
C LEU A 147 -12.55 -4.93 2.80
N VAL A 148 -12.88 -6.08 2.22
CA VAL A 148 -12.94 -7.35 2.94
C VAL A 148 -11.58 -7.74 3.52
N ASN A 149 -10.49 -7.59 2.74
CA ASN A 149 -9.14 -7.85 3.25
C ASN A 149 -8.73 -6.88 4.36
N LEU A 150 -9.17 -5.61 4.30
CA LEU A 150 -8.85 -4.62 5.32
C LEU A 150 -9.67 -4.81 6.59
N TYR A 151 -10.99 -4.96 6.51
CA TYR A 151 -11.89 -4.85 7.65
C TYR A 151 -12.48 -6.18 8.15
N VAL A 152 -12.57 -7.19 7.29
CA VAL A 152 -13.24 -8.47 7.62
C VAL A 152 -12.23 -9.60 7.79
N ARG A 153 -11.41 -9.86 6.77
CA ARG A 153 -10.38 -10.89 6.86
C ARG A 153 -9.19 -10.44 7.70
N TYR A 154 -8.91 -9.15 7.66
CA TYR A 154 -7.69 -8.56 8.21
C TYR A 154 -6.41 -9.18 7.59
N ALA A 155 -6.49 -9.51 6.29
CA ALA A 155 -5.39 -10.09 5.53
C ALA A 155 -4.46 -8.98 5.02
N LEU A 156 -3.70 -8.38 5.92
CA LEU A 156 -2.94 -7.15 5.69
C LEU A 156 -1.83 -7.32 4.65
N ALA A 157 -1.30 -8.51 4.49
CA ALA A 157 -0.35 -8.85 3.44
C ALA A 157 -0.98 -8.65 2.06
N ASP A 158 -2.14 -9.28 1.80
CA ASP A 158 -2.86 -9.14 0.54
C ASP A 158 -3.32 -7.70 0.33
N PHE A 159 -3.88 -7.06 1.37
CA PHE A 159 -4.30 -5.67 1.33
C PHE A 159 -3.15 -4.73 0.93
N SER A 160 -1.95 -4.90 1.49
CA SER A 160 -0.80 -4.06 1.15
C SER A 160 -0.34 -4.27 -0.30
N ALA A 161 -0.44 -5.47 -0.83
CA ALA A 161 -0.10 -5.76 -2.22
C ALA A 161 -0.95 -4.96 -3.22
N PHE A 162 -2.24 -4.75 -2.91
CA PHE A 162 -3.13 -3.94 -3.76
C PHE A 162 -2.71 -2.48 -3.90
N ALA A 163 -1.95 -1.92 -2.96
CA ALA A 163 -1.39 -0.58 -3.11
C ALA A 163 -0.35 -0.51 -4.24
N PHE A 164 0.43 -1.57 -4.44
CA PHE A 164 1.56 -1.56 -5.38
C PHE A 164 1.21 -2.04 -6.78
N ILE A 165 0.13 -2.82 -6.95
CA ILE A 165 -0.33 -3.28 -8.27
C ILE A 165 -0.48 -2.11 -9.27
N PRO A 166 -1.26 -1.05 -8.97
CA PRO A 166 -1.45 0.04 -9.93
C PRO A 166 -0.15 0.78 -10.26
N PHE A 167 0.77 0.94 -9.29
CA PHE A 167 2.06 1.58 -9.55
C PHE A 167 2.96 0.73 -10.42
N ALA A 168 2.96 -0.60 -10.24
CA ALA A 168 3.72 -1.51 -11.09
C ALA A 168 3.26 -1.41 -12.55
N PHE A 169 1.94 -1.50 -12.78
CA PHE A 169 1.37 -1.33 -14.12
C PHE A 169 1.61 0.08 -14.68
N TRP A 170 1.43 1.12 -13.88
CA TRP A 170 1.65 2.50 -14.30
C TRP A 170 3.11 2.74 -14.71
N GLY A 171 4.07 2.30 -13.92
CA GLY A 171 5.49 2.51 -14.18
C GLY A 171 5.94 1.81 -15.45
N LEU A 172 5.56 0.54 -15.63
CA LEU A 172 5.87 -0.25 -16.81
C LEU A 172 5.18 0.31 -18.07
N TYR A 173 3.88 0.58 -18.00
CA TYR A 173 3.13 1.19 -19.11
C TYR A 173 3.73 2.54 -19.55
N ARG A 174 4.10 3.39 -18.61
CA ARG A 174 4.74 4.67 -18.91
C ARG A 174 6.14 4.51 -19.47
N TYR A 175 6.86 3.50 -19.06
CA TYR A 175 8.18 3.18 -19.64
C TYR A 175 8.03 2.71 -21.09
N THR A 176 7.12 1.80 -21.40
CA THR A 176 6.91 1.30 -22.76
C THR A 176 6.38 2.38 -23.71
N THR A 177 5.55 3.30 -23.24
CA THR A 177 4.93 4.35 -24.08
C THR A 177 5.77 5.62 -24.24
N ALA A 178 6.54 6.01 -23.25
CA ALA A 178 7.25 7.30 -23.22
C ALA A 178 8.72 7.19 -22.78
N GLY A 179 9.23 5.97 -22.55
CA GLY A 179 10.60 5.72 -22.09
C GLY A 179 10.93 6.33 -20.73
N GLY A 180 12.21 6.36 -20.38
CA GLY A 180 12.74 7.03 -19.19
C GLY A 180 12.98 6.09 -18.01
N TYR A 181 14.25 5.98 -17.60
CA TYR A 181 14.68 5.07 -16.53
C TYR A 181 14.00 5.28 -15.19
N TRP A 182 13.56 6.53 -14.88
CA TRP A 182 12.83 6.81 -13.65
C TRP A 182 11.47 6.10 -13.59
N ARG A 183 10.78 5.99 -14.72
CA ARG A 183 9.49 5.28 -14.80
C ARG A 183 9.68 3.77 -14.63
N LEU A 184 10.72 3.24 -15.27
CA LEU A 184 11.12 1.85 -15.08
C LEU A 184 11.48 1.58 -13.62
N PHE A 185 12.22 2.48 -12.97
CA PHE A 185 12.57 2.37 -11.55
C PHE A 185 11.33 2.31 -10.66
N ILE A 186 10.34 3.19 -10.87
CA ILE A 186 9.09 3.17 -10.10
C ILE A 186 8.34 1.86 -10.33
N GLY A 187 8.22 1.39 -11.58
CA GLY A 187 7.59 0.12 -11.90
C GLY A 187 8.28 -1.07 -11.25
N ALA A 188 9.60 -1.12 -11.33
CA ALA A 188 10.42 -2.17 -10.71
C ALA A 188 10.33 -2.14 -9.18
N LEU A 189 10.42 -0.96 -8.57
CA LEU A 189 10.27 -0.78 -7.12
C LEU A 189 8.88 -1.22 -6.65
N ALA A 190 7.82 -0.79 -7.36
CA ALA A 190 6.46 -1.20 -7.03
C ALA A 190 6.26 -2.72 -7.18
N THR A 191 6.86 -3.33 -8.19
CA THR A 191 6.85 -4.79 -8.38
C THR A 191 7.60 -5.50 -7.24
N ALA A 192 8.75 -4.99 -6.82
CA ALA A 192 9.48 -5.53 -5.67
C ALA A 192 8.66 -5.42 -4.37
N LEU A 193 8.03 -4.26 -4.11
CA LEU A 193 7.16 -4.06 -2.96
C LEU A 193 5.90 -4.94 -3.03
N LEU A 194 5.35 -5.17 -4.21
CA LEU A 194 4.25 -6.12 -4.43
C LEU A 194 4.64 -7.54 -3.98
N VAL A 195 5.81 -8.03 -4.41
CA VAL A 195 6.34 -9.35 -4.02
C VAL A 195 6.58 -9.43 -2.51
N LEU A 196 7.15 -8.38 -1.93
CA LEU A 196 7.39 -8.29 -0.49
C LEU A 196 6.10 -8.08 0.34
N SER A 197 4.97 -7.80 -0.31
CA SER A 197 3.67 -7.61 0.35
C SER A 197 2.83 -8.88 0.37
N SER A 198 2.76 -9.63 -0.72
CA SER A 198 2.00 -10.89 -0.80
C SER A 198 2.50 -11.75 -1.96
N SER A 199 2.96 -12.95 -1.63
CA SER A 199 3.39 -13.94 -2.63
C SER A 199 2.22 -14.41 -3.51
N SER A 200 1.04 -14.62 -2.92
CA SER A 200 -0.16 -15.08 -3.62
C SER A 200 -0.66 -14.06 -4.63
N VAL A 201 -0.79 -12.80 -4.21
CA VAL A 201 -1.23 -11.71 -5.08
C VAL A 201 -0.21 -11.45 -6.17
N SER A 202 1.09 -11.54 -5.87
CA SER A 202 2.16 -11.40 -6.83
C SER A 202 2.09 -12.45 -7.92
N LEU A 203 1.91 -13.73 -7.54
CA LEU A 203 1.83 -14.84 -8.47
C LEU A 203 0.70 -14.65 -9.49
N ILE A 204 -0.45 -14.13 -9.03
CA ILE A 204 -1.60 -13.85 -9.90
C ILE A 204 -1.35 -12.62 -10.79
N THR A 205 -0.61 -11.61 -10.27
CA THR A 205 -0.39 -10.34 -10.98
C THR A 205 0.72 -10.45 -12.02
N PHE A 206 1.74 -11.27 -11.79
CA PHE A 206 2.91 -11.40 -12.67
C PHE A 206 2.58 -11.71 -14.13
N PRO A 207 1.71 -12.69 -14.47
CA PRO A 207 1.35 -12.95 -15.85
C PRO A 207 0.78 -11.73 -16.57
N ALA A 208 -0.04 -10.92 -15.87
CA ALA A 208 -0.59 -9.70 -16.44
C ALA A 208 0.47 -8.59 -16.64
N LEU A 209 1.48 -8.50 -15.77
CA LEU A 209 2.60 -7.56 -15.93
C LEU A 209 3.51 -7.94 -17.10
N LEU A 210 3.64 -9.23 -17.43
CA LEU A 210 4.45 -9.71 -18.56
C LEU A 210 3.79 -9.45 -19.92
N LEU A 211 2.48 -9.15 -19.95
CA LEU A 211 1.74 -8.84 -21.18
C LEU A 211 1.79 -7.36 -21.58
N LEU A 212 2.43 -6.50 -20.77
CA LEU A 212 2.66 -5.07 -21.06
C LEU A 212 3.94 -4.85 -21.86
#